data_fb8fc8365473336d75145ae12681ee81
#
_entry.id   fb8fc8365473336d75145ae12681ee81
#
_cell.length_a   1.000
_cell.length_b   1.000
_cell.length_c   1.000
_cell.angle_alpha   90.00
_cell.angle_beta   90.00
_cell.angle_gamma   90.00
#
_symmetry.space_group_name_H-M   'P 1'
#
loop_
_entity.id
_entity.type
_entity.pdbx_description
1 polymer ?
#
loop_
_entity_poly.entity_id
_entity_poly.type
_entity_poly.pdbx_seq_one_letter_code
_entity_poly.pdbx_strand_id
1 'polypeptide(L)'
;MVSALFFSLDSWQLGLVVFAIVGGASLIGVLVGRHLRGHLDPYREGIGALQGALLGLVGLILAFALTLAVGRYQDRRADVVTDANTIGTAYLRAQTLAEPQRTRSLALLRTYNHLAIRLTYEIPGTASLRATSIEQGTIQQTLWRLGGEAINARPRDSAPRLYIDSLNEMIDQQGVRLAGLNNHPPNEVLLLELIGAGLALGMLALYVSIIGRGLLPVILAAVVVTFLILVTFDLDRPTRGLIKIPAAPLLAEKATMTLPPAAPAPR
;
A
#
# COMPACT_ATOMS: atom_id res chain seq x y z
N MET A 1 -4.18 -13.57 12.36
CA MET A 1 -5.60 -13.80 12.02
C MET A 1 -6.26 -12.53 11.46
N VAL A 2 -6.13 -11.37 12.11
CA VAL A 2 -6.70 -10.10 11.63
C VAL A 2 -6.10 -9.67 10.29
N SER A 3 -4.78 -9.72 10.12
CA SER A 3 -4.12 -9.40 8.84
C SER A 3 -4.56 -10.29 7.69
N ALA A 4 -4.76 -11.59 7.94
CA ALA A 4 -5.23 -12.50 6.90
C ALA A 4 -6.65 -12.13 6.41
N LEU A 5 -7.56 -11.78 7.32
CA LEU A 5 -8.90 -11.28 7.00
C LEU A 5 -8.82 -9.92 6.28
N PHE A 6 -7.97 -9.02 6.76
CA PHE A 6 -7.76 -7.70 6.18
C PHE A 6 -7.34 -7.76 4.71
N PHE A 7 -6.44 -8.69 4.35
CA PHE A 7 -5.98 -8.86 2.97
C PHE A 7 -6.87 -9.79 2.12
N SER A 8 -7.74 -10.62 2.73
CA SER A 8 -8.59 -11.55 1.99
C SER A 8 -9.93 -10.95 1.56
N LEU A 9 -10.47 -9.99 2.33
CA LEU A 9 -11.77 -9.38 2.07
C LEU A 9 -11.68 -8.31 0.97
N ASP A 10 -12.73 -8.17 0.17
CA ASP A 10 -12.89 -7.03 -0.72
C ASP A 10 -13.22 -5.75 0.08
N SER A 11 -12.99 -4.56 -0.51
CA SER A 11 -13.20 -3.28 0.20
C SER A 11 -14.63 -3.10 0.70
N TRP A 12 -15.65 -3.57 -0.04
CA TRP A 12 -17.04 -3.51 0.38
C TRP A 12 -17.33 -4.46 1.56
N GLN A 13 -16.73 -5.67 1.56
CA GLN A 13 -16.85 -6.63 2.66
C GLN A 13 -16.20 -6.09 3.94
N LEU A 14 -15.01 -5.52 3.80
CA LEU A 14 -14.32 -4.86 4.90
C LEU A 14 -15.18 -3.72 5.46
N GLY A 15 -15.82 -2.93 4.58
CA GLY A 15 -16.77 -1.90 4.95
C GLY A 15 -17.94 -2.40 5.76
N LEU A 16 -18.53 -3.51 5.34
CA LEU A 16 -19.61 -4.13 6.09
C LEU A 16 -19.16 -4.60 7.47
N VAL A 17 -17.96 -5.18 7.58
CA VAL A 17 -17.40 -5.62 8.88
C VAL A 17 -17.19 -4.43 9.80
N VAL A 18 -16.54 -3.36 9.32
CA VAL A 18 -16.32 -2.13 10.10
C VAL A 18 -17.65 -1.52 10.53
N PHE A 19 -18.60 -1.40 9.59
CA PHE A 19 -19.93 -0.87 9.86
C PHE A 19 -20.70 -1.74 10.87
N ALA A 20 -20.60 -3.06 10.80
CA ALA A 20 -21.22 -3.97 11.75
C ALA A 20 -20.63 -3.83 13.17
N ILE A 21 -19.31 -3.66 13.28
CA ILE A 21 -18.65 -3.45 14.59
C ILE A 21 -19.08 -2.11 15.18
N VAL A 22 -18.96 -1.03 14.42
CA VAL A 22 -19.31 0.32 14.85
C VAL A 22 -20.80 0.47 15.13
N GLY A 23 -21.64 -0.04 14.22
CA GLY A 23 -23.10 -0.04 14.35
C GLY A 23 -23.58 -0.91 15.51
N GLY A 24 -22.98 -2.09 15.69
CA GLY A 24 -23.25 -2.99 16.82
C GLY A 24 -22.92 -2.35 18.16
N ALA A 25 -21.74 -1.72 18.29
CA ALA A 25 -21.36 -0.98 19.49
C ALA A 25 -22.32 0.20 19.76
N SER A 26 -22.71 0.92 18.71
CA SER A 26 -23.71 2.01 18.82
C SER A 26 -25.08 1.49 19.27
N LEU A 27 -25.53 0.35 18.71
CA LEU A 27 -26.79 -0.28 19.10
C LEU A 27 -26.77 -0.70 20.58
N ILE A 28 -25.69 -1.33 21.03
CA ILE A 28 -25.51 -1.67 22.46
C ILE A 28 -25.58 -0.41 23.32
N GLY A 29 -24.90 0.68 22.93
CA GLY A 29 -24.96 1.96 23.63
C GLY A 29 -26.38 2.51 23.72
N VAL A 30 -27.16 2.43 22.63
CA VAL A 30 -28.60 2.84 22.65
C VAL A 30 -29.41 1.99 23.59
N LEU A 31 -29.27 0.66 23.52
CA LEU A 31 -30.04 -0.27 24.36
C LEU A 31 -29.74 -0.07 25.86
N VAL A 32 -28.45 0.00 26.20
CA VAL A 32 -27.99 0.26 27.58
C VAL A 32 -28.47 1.63 28.07
N GLY A 33 -28.32 2.68 27.25
CA GLY A 33 -28.75 4.04 27.57
C GLY A 33 -30.27 4.13 27.81
N ARG A 34 -31.08 3.44 27.00
CA ARG A 34 -32.54 3.39 27.20
C ARG A 34 -32.94 2.62 28.44
N HIS A 35 -32.32 1.45 28.68
CA HIS A 35 -32.64 0.60 29.81
C HIS A 35 -32.24 1.23 31.15
N LEU A 36 -31.09 1.87 31.22
CA LEU A 36 -30.53 2.46 32.43
C LEU A 36 -30.79 3.97 32.57
N ARG A 37 -31.62 4.56 31.71
CA ARG A 37 -31.86 6.01 31.65
C ARG A 37 -32.14 6.63 33.05
N GLY A 38 -33.06 6.03 33.79
CA GLY A 38 -33.43 6.54 35.12
C GLY A 38 -32.30 6.49 36.16
N HIS A 39 -31.38 5.52 36.04
CA HIS A 39 -30.22 5.37 36.91
C HIS A 39 -29.03 6.23 36.49
N LEU A 40 -28.87 6.47 35.19
CA LEU A 40 -27.73 7.20 34.62
C LEU A 40 -27.97 8.70 34.46
N ASP A 41 -29.24 9.17 34.54
CA ASP A 41 -29.57 10.59 34.37
C ASP A 41 -28.82 11.52 35.34
N PRO A 42 -28.63 11.16 36.65
CA PRO A 42 -27.83 11.97 37.57
C PRO A 42 -26.34 12.12 37.13
N TYR A 43 -25.81 11.20 36.35
CA TYR A 43 -24.42 11.18 35.92
C TYR A 43 -24.22 11.70 34.47
N ARG A 44 -25.28 12.24 33.85
CA ARG A 44 -25.30 12.67 32.46
C ARG A 44 -24.15 13.62 32.06
N GLU A 45 -23.78 14.55 32.94
CA GLU A 45 -22.70 15.52 32.70
C GLU A 45 -21.36 14.82 32.66
N GLY A 46 -21.07 13.91 33.59
CA GLY A 46 -19.84 13.11 33.62
C GLY A 46 -19.73 12.17 32.40
N ILE A 47 -20.86 11.53 32.03
CA ILE A 47 -20.94 10.67 30.84
C ILE A 47 -20.71 11.50 29.57
N GLY A 48 -21.27 12.72 29.49
CA GLY A 48 -21.04 13.64 28.36
C GLY A 48 -19.60 14.09 28.24
N ALA A 49 -18.94 14.41 29.37
CA ALA A 49 -17.51 14.76 29.37
C ALA A 49 -16.63 13.58 28.93
N LEU A 50 -16.90 12.38 29.45
CA LEU A 50 -16.17 11.16 29.09
C LEU A 50 -16.37 10.83 27.61
N GLN A 51 -17.60 10.90 27.09
CA GLN A 51 -17.92 10.69 25.68
C GLN A 51 -17.18 11.67 24.78
N GLY A 52 -17.14 12.97 25.15
CA GLY A 52 -16.40 14.00 24.42
C GLY A 52 -14.89 13.73 24.39
N ALA A 53 -14.31 13.33 25.53
CA ALA A 53 -12.90 12.98 25.64
C ALA A 53 -12.55 11.73 24.78
N LEU A 54 -13.39 10.68 24.81
CA LEU A 54 -13.20 9.48 24.01
C LEU A 54 -13.29 9.77 22.50
N LEU A 55 -14.29 10.54 22.06
CA LEU A 55 -14.39 10.94 20.64
C LEU A 55 -13.19 11.77 20.19
N GLY A 56 -12.73 12.70 21.03
CA GLY A 56 -11.54 13.50 20.74
C GLY A 56 -10.29 12.65 20.61
N LEU A 57 -10.08 11.72 21.56
CA LEU A 57 -8.93 10.82 21.54
C LEU A 57 -8.95 9.90 20.30
N VAL A 58 -10.09 9.26 20.02
CA VAL A 58 -10.23 8.37 18.88
C VAL A 58 -10.10 9.14 17.55
N GLY A 59 -10.69 10.35 17.48
CA GLY A 59 -10.53 11.21 16.31
C GLY A 59 -9.07 11.55 16.05
N LEU A 60 -8.28 11.81 17.09
CA LEU A 60 -6.84 12.06 16.97
C LEU A 60 -6.08 10.81 16.49
N ILE A 61 -6.38 9.64 17.05
CA ILE A 61 -5.77 8.37 16.63
C ILE A 61 -6.05 8.10 15.15
N LEU A 62 -7.31 8.24 14.72
CA LEU A 62 -7.71 8.04 13.33
C LEU A 62 -7.06 9.06 12.38
N ALA A 63 -6.88 10.31 12.81
CA ALA A 63 -6.19 11.32 12.01
C ALA A 63 -4.70 10.95 11.79
N PHE A 64 -4.01 10.48 12.82
CA PHE A 64 -2.64 9.97 12.68
C PHE A 64 -2.57 8.72 11.81
N ALA A 65 -3.49 7.78 12.00
CA ALA A 65 -3.56 6.56 11.20
C ALA A 65 -3.74 6.88 9.70
N LEU A 66 -4.66 7.79 9.37
CA LEU A 66 -4.86 8.25 8.00
C LEU A 66 -3.60 8.92 7.42
N THR A 67 -2.95 9.79 8.20
CA THR A 67 -1.72 10.46 7.76
C THR A 67 -0.61 9.46 7.43
N LEU A 68 -0.41 8.44 8.29
CA LEU A 68 0.56 7.37 8.06
C LEU A 68 0.18 6.49 6.87
N ALA A 69 -1.10 6.20 6.67
CA ALA A 69 -1.58 5.42 5.51
C ALA A 69 -1.35 6.18 4.19
N VAL A 70 -1.61 7.50 4.18
CA VAL A 70 -1.31 8.37 3.03
C VAL A 70 0.19 8.40 2.76
N GLY A 71 1.04 8.50 3.80
CA GLY A 71 2.49 8.43 3.66
C GLY A 71 2.94 7.13 2.99
N ARG A 72 2.52 5.97 3.51
CA ARG A 72 2.84 4.65 2.91
C ARG A 72 2.37 4.52 1.46
N TYR A 73 1.19 5.06 1.14
CA TYR A 73 0.70 5.09 -0.24
C TYR A 73 1.60 5.93 -1.15
N GLN A 74 2.03 7.12 -0.69
CA GLN A 74 2.91 7.99 -1.46
C GLN A 74 4.30 7.37 -1.66
N ASP A 75 4.86 6.75 -0.63
CA ASP A 75 6.14 6.04 -0.70
C ASP A 75 6.09 4.92 -1.74
N ARG A 76 5.07 4.05 -1.68
CA ARG A 76 4.89 2.98 -2.67
C ARG A 76 4.70 3.51 -4.10
N ARG A 77 4.04 4.66 -4.26
CA ARG A 77 3.91 5.31 -5.56
C ARG A 77 5.25 5.85 -6.06
N ALA A 78 6.05 6.44 -5.19
CA ALA A 78 7.39 6.91 -5.51
C ALA A 78 8.30 5.74 -5.89
N ASP A 79 8.21 4.61 -5.19
CA ASP A 79 8.96 3.40 -5.49
C ASP A 79 8.70 2.88 -6.92
N VAL A 80 7.45 2.94 -7.42
CA VAL A 80 7.12 2.56 -8.80
C VAL A 80 7.75 3.52 -9.82
N VAL A 81 7.82 4.81 -9.50
CA VAL A 81 8.49 5.80 -10.37
C VAL A 81 9.99 5.53 -10.41
N THR A 82 10.61 5.31 -9.26
CA THR A 82 12.05 5.03 -9.16
C THR A 82 12.41 3.72 -9.86
N ASP A 83 11.59 2.66 -9.69
CA ASP A 83 11.77 1.38 -10.38
C ASP A 83 11.72 1.55 -11.90
N ALA A 84 10.77 2.31 -12.44
CA ALA A 84 10.69 2.62 -13.86
C ALA A 84 11.95 3.37 -14.36
N ASN A 85 12.43 4.35 -13.59
CA ASN A 85 13.61 5.14 -13.94
C ASN A 85 14.88 4.29 -13.93
N THR A 86 15.07 3.41 -12.94
CA THR A 86 16.26 2.54 -12.86
C THR A 86 16.25 1.51 -13.97
N ILE A 87 15.10 0.92 -14.31
CA ILE A 87 14.94 0.02 -15.45
C ILE A 87 15.25 0.75 -16.76
N GLY A 88 14.73 1.96 -16.97
CA GLY A 88 14.97 2.78 -18.15
C GLY A 88 16.45 3.15 -18.30
N THR A 89 17.10 3.54 -17.22
CA THR A 89 18.54 3.83 -17.21
C THR A 89 19.37 2.60 -17.58
N ALA A 90 19.06 1.44 -17.00
CA ALA A 90 19.72 0.19 -17.33
C ALA A 90 19.52 -0.17 -18.82
N TYR A 91 18.31 0.04 -19.36
CA TYR A 91 18.01 -0.19 -20.77
C TYR A 91 18.79 0.73 -21.71
N LEU A 92 18.89 2.03 -21.39
CA LEU A 92 19.69 2.97 -22.20
C LEU A 92 21.18 2.64 -22.14
N ARG A 93 21.72 2.29 -20.98
CA ARG A 93 23.12 1.87 -20.83
C ARG A 93 23.41 0.54 -21.53
N ALA A 94 22.46 -0.40 -21.55
CA ALA A 94 22.59 -1.64 -22.30
C ALA A 94 22.76 -1.41 -23.82
N GLN A 95 22.22 -0.33 -24.37
CA GLN A 95 22.38 0.04 -25.77
C GLN A 95 23.85 0.35 -26.17
N THR A 96 24.68 0.73 -25.21
CA THR A 96 26.10 1.06 -25.44
C THR A 96 27.01 -0.15 -25.29
N LEU A 97 26.51 -1.33 -24.97
CA LEU A 97 27.27 -2.58 -24.93
C LEU A 97 27.60 -3.09 -26.34
N ALA A 98 28.67 -3.87 -26.43
CA ALA A 98 28.98 -4.62 -27.66
C ALA A 98 28.04 -5.83 -27.81
N GLU A 99 27.93 -6.32 -29.04
CA GLU A 99 27.27 -7.59 -29.30
C GLU A 99 28.14 -8.78 -28.85
N PRO A 100 27.55 -9.88 -28.39
CA PRO A 100 26.09 -10.18 -28.32
C PRO A 100 25.43 -9.72 -27.03
N GLN A 101 26.15 -9.16 -26.05
CA GLN A 101 25.62 -8.76 -24.73
C GLN A 101 24.56 -7.68 -24.86
N ARG A 102 24.71 -6.76 -25.81
CA ARG A 102 23.73 -5.70 -26.10
C ARG A 102 22.35 -6.28 -26.38
N THR A 103 22.24 -7.07 -27.45
CA THR A 103 20.93 -7.62 -27.88
C THR A 103 20.27 -8.47 -26.78
N ARG A 104 21.06 -9.30 -26.08
CA ARG A 104 20.58 -10.15 -25.00
C ARG A 104 20.09 -9.32 -23.80
N SER A 105 20.85 -8.31 -23.38
CA SER A 105 20.48 -7.45 -22.27
C SER A 105 19.20 -6.66 -22.57
N LEU A 106 19.07 -6.08 -23.77
CA LEU A 106 17.87 -5.34 -24.16
C LEU A 106 16.61 -6.22 -24.16
N ALA A 107 16.71 -7.46 -24.64
CA ALA A 107 15.59 -8.39 -24.60
C ALA A 107 15.17 -8.75 -23.16
N LEU A 108 16.13 -9.05 -22.30
CA LEU A 108 15.88 -9.38 -20.89
C LEU A 108 15.31 -8.20 -20.11
N LEU A 109 15.79 -6.97 -20.34
CA LEU A 109 15.27 -5.77 -19.67
C LEU A 109 13.83 -5.47 -20.07
N ARG A 110 13.42 -5.73 -21.33
CA ARG A 110 12.00 -5.65 -21.73
C ARG A 110 11.14 -6.66 -20.98
N THR A 111 11.62 -7.91 -20.86
CA THR A 111 10.91 -8.94 -20.06
C THR A 111 10.85 -8.56 -18.60
N TYR A 112 11.93 -8.04 -18.04
CA TYR A 112 11.99 -7.56 -16.66
C TYR A 112 10.98 -6.45 -16.39
N ASN A 113 10.89 -5.44 -17.26
CA ASN A 113 9.89 -4.37 -17.14
C ASN A 113 8.46 -4.90 -17.23
N HIS A 114 8.21 -5.92 -18.06
CA HIS A 114 6.90 -6.57 -18.12
C HIS A 114 6.54 -7.25 -16.78
N LEU A 115 7.49 -7.91 -16.14
CA LEU A 115 7.31 -8.50 -14.81
C LEU A 115 7.13 -7.43 -13.73
N ALA A 116 7.84 -6.29 -13.83
CA ALA A 116 7.67 -5.15 -12.92
C ALA A 116 6.26 -4.54 -13.01
N ILE A 117 5.69 -4.45 -14.23
CA ILE A 117 4.29 -4.06 -14.43
C ILE A 117 3.36 -5.08 -13.78
N ARG A 118 3.56 -6.38 -14.03
CA ARG A 118 2.75 -7.46 -13.46
C ARG A 118 2.76 -7.43 -11.93
N LEU A 119 3.94 -7.25 -11.32
CA LEU A 119 4.12 -7.16 -9.87
C LEU A 119 3.25 -6.06 -9.23
N THR A 120 2.98 -4.95 -9.95
CA THR A 120 2.14 -3.85 -9.44
C THR A 120 0.70 -4.30 -9.14
N TYR A 121 0.22 -5.34 -9.80
CA TYR A 121 -1.16 -5.84 -9.65
C TYR A 121 -1.27 -7.10 -8.81
N GLU A 122 -0.14 -7.67 -8.39
CA GLU A 122 -0.15 -8.90 -7.60
C GLU A 122 -0.34 -8.63 -6.12
N ILE A 123 -1.05 -9.55 -5.45
CA ILE A 123 -1.42 -9.40 -4.06
C ILE A 123 -0.25 -9.82 -3.17
N PRO A 124 0.15 -8.99 -2.18
CA PRO A 124 1.19 -9.36 -1.21
C PRO A 124 0.92 -10.69 -0.53
N GLY A 125 1.98 -11.48 -0.33
CA GLY A 125 1.91 -12.78 0.34
C GLY A 125 1.42 -13.95 -0.53
N THR A 126 0.98 -13.72 -1.78
CA THR A 126 0.51 -14.79 -2.68
C THR A 126 1.66 -15.59 -3.33
N ALA A 127 1.34 -16.80 -3.78
CA ALA A 127 2.27 -17.62 -4.56
C ALA A 127 2.62 -16.96 -5.91
N SER A 128 1.67 -16.22 -6.52
CA SER A 128 1.87 -15.50 -7.77
C SER A 128 2.94 -14.41 -7.61
N LEU A 129 2.85 -13.57 -6.59
CA LEU A 129 3.86 -12.53 -6.31
C LEU A 129 5.24 -13.15 -6.09
N ARG A 130 5.32 -14.26 -5.33
CA ARG A 130 6.60 -14.96 -5.13
C ARG A 130 7.17 -15.49 -6.43
N ALA A 131 6.34 -16.10 -7.29
CA ALA A 131 6.78 -16.62 -8.57
C ALA A 131 7.32 -15.50 -9.49
N THR A 132 6.61 -14.37 -9.61
CA THR A 132 7.06 -13.20 -10.38
C THR A 132 8.36 -12.63 -9.83
N SER A 133 8.51 -12.55 -8.50
CA SER A 133 9.74 -12.08 -7.87
C SER A 133 10.93 -13.01 -8.12
N ILE A 134 10.74 -14.33 -8.09
CA ILE A 134 11.78 -15.32 -8.42
C ILE A 134 12.18 -15.20 -9.89
N GLU A 135 11.22 -15.04 -10.79
CA GLU A 135 11.49 -14.86 -12.23
C GLU A 135 12.30 -13.57 -12.47
N GLN A 136 11.96 -12.45 -11.83
CA GLN A 136 12.76 -11.23 -11.87
C GLN A 136 14.18 -11.47 -11.36
N GLY A 137 14.36 -12.16 -10.23
CA GLY A 137 15.68 -12.50 -9.70
C GLY A 137 16.53 -13.35 -10.66
N THR A 138 15.91 -14.28 -11.39
CA THR A 138 16.60 -15.08 -12.42
C THR A 138 17.08 -14.21 -13.59
N ILE A 139 16.26 -13.24 -14.01
CA ILE A 139 16.65 -12.29 -15.05
C ILE A 139 17.79 -11.39 -14.55
N GLN A 140 17.73 -10.90 -13.32
CA GLN A 140 18.78 -10.08 -12.70
C GLN A 140 20.13 -10.81 -12.70
N GLN A 141 20.17 -12.07 -12.29
CA GLN A 141 21.40 -12.89 -12.31
C GLN A 141 21.95 -13.04 -13.73
N THR A 142 21.06 -13.21 -14.71
CA THR A 142 21.47 -13.35 -16.12
C THR A 142 22.01 -12.03 -16.66
N LEU A 143 21.36 -10.89 -16.35
CA LEU A 143 21.84 -9.56 -16.75
C LEU A 143 23.18 -9.24 -16.10
N TRP A 144 23.35 -9.59 -14.82
CA TRP A 144 24.61 -9.39 -14.09
C TRP A 144 25.77 -10.18 -14.73
N ARG A 145 25.51 -11.44 -15.08
CA ARG A 145 26.50 -12.28 -15.82
C ARG A 145 26.87 -11.67 -17.17
N LEU A 146 25.88 -11.21 -17.96
CA LEU A 146 26.14 -10.54 -19.24
C LEU A 146 26.98 -9.27 -19.08
N GLY A 147 26.74 -8.49 -18.02
CA GLY A 147 27.54 -7.32 -17.66
C GLY A 147 28.99 -7.70 -17.34
N GLY A 148 29.20 -8.77 -16.57
CA GLY A 148 30.53 -9.30 -16.25
C GLY A 148 31.28 -9.80 -17.53
N GLU A 149 30.59 -10.51 -18.42
CA GLU A 149 31.14 -10.93 -19.71
C GLU A 149 31.54 -9.70 -20.56
N ALA A 150 30.72 -8.64 -20.57
CA ALA A 150 31.05 -7.41 -21.32
C ALA A 150 32.27 -6.69 -20.73
N ILE A 151 32.45 -6.65 -19.41
CA ILE A 151 33.65 -6.10 -18.75
C ILE A 151 34.87 -6.91 -19.14
N ASN A 152 34.80 -8.24 -19.10
CA ASN A 152 35.95 -9.12 -19.43
C ASN A 152 36.33 -9.00 -20.89
N ALA A 153 35.37 -8.84 -21.82
CA ALA A 153 35.61 -8.65 -23.21
C ALA A 153 36.28 -7.29 -23.56
N ARG A 154 35.95 -6.24 -22.80
CA ARG A 154 36.47 -4.88 -22.98
C ARG A 154 36.85 -4.22 -21.65
N PRO A 155 37.96 -4.63 -21.00
CA PRO A 155 38.28 -4.20 -19.64
C PRO A 155 38.56 -2.69 -19.47
N ARG A 156 38.92 -2.00 -20.55
CA ARG A 156 39.22 -0.56 -20.55
C ARG A 156 38.02 0.31 -20.94
N ASP A 157 36.92 -0.32 -21.36
CA ASP A 157 35.70 0.40 -21.74
C ASP A 157 34.89 0.78 -20.47
N SER A 158 34.37 2.01 -20.44
CA SER A 158 33.52 2.49 -19.35
C SER A 158 32.07 2.00 -19.46
N ALA A 159 31.58 1.72 -20.67
CA ALA A 159 30.18 1.37 -20.92
C ALA A 159 29.72 0.12 -20.12
N PRO A 160 30.46 -1.02 -20.09
CA PRO A 160 30.07 -2.18 -19.32
C PRO A 160 30.03 -1.90 -17.78
N ARG A 161 30.92 -1.04 -17.28
CA ARG A 161 30.96 -0.68 -15.86
C ARG A 161 29.75 0.17 -15.48
N LEU A 162 29.42 1.18 -16.29
CA LEU A 162 28.21 2.00 -16.09
C LEU A 162 26.93 1.16 -16.20
N TYR A 163 26.93 0.14 -17.07
CA TYR A 163 25.80 -0.78 -17.16
C TYR A 163 25.63 -1.62 -15.88
N ILE A 164 26.69 -2.22 -15.35
CA ILE A 164 26.66 -2.95 -14.08
C ILE A 164 26.18 -2.05 -12.94
N ASP A 165 26.64 -0.82 -12.89
CA ASP A 165 26.22 0.17 -11.90
C ASP A 165 24.70 0.40 -11.94
N SER A 166 24.15 0.60 -13.16
CA SER A 166 22.68 0.72 -13.30
C SER A 166 21.91 -0.56 -13.00
N LEU A 167 22.49 -1.73 -13.21
CA LEU A 167 21.87 -2.99 -12.80
C LEU A 167 21.82 -3.10 -11.27
N ASN A 168 22.87 -2.66 -10.57
CA ASN A 168 22.87 -2.64 -9.12
C ASN A 168 21.72 -1.76 -8.57
N GLU A 169 21.60 -0.54 -9.06
CA GLU A 169 20.50 0.36 -8.69
C GLU A 169 19.12 -0.26 -8.97
N MET A 170 18.95 -0.92 -10.12
CA MET A 170 17.69 -1.59 -10.49
C MET A 170 17.36 -2.77 -9.56
N ILE A 171 18.38 -3.56 -9.17
CA ILE A 171 18.22 -4.70 -8.26
C ILE A 171 17.85 -4.21 -6.86
N ASP A 172 18.55 -3.20 -6.35
CA ASP A 172 18.27 -2.61 -5.05
C ASP A 172 16.86 -2.01 -4.99
N GLN A 173 16.42 -1.32 -6.06
CA GLN A 173 15.09 -0.74 -6.13
C GLN A 173 13.98 -1.79 -6.14
N GLN A 174 14.18 -2.95 -6.75
CA GLN A 174 13.24 -4.07 -6.63
C GLN A 174 13.09 -4.51 -5.16
N GLY A 175 14.20 -4.59 -4.44
CA GLY A 175 14.19 -4.91 -3.01
C GLY A 175 13.36 -3.92 -2.19
N VAL A 176 13.59 -2.62 -2.40
CA VAL A 176 12.82 -1.53 -1.77
C VAL A 176 11.33 -1.66 -2.09
N ARG A 177 10.99 -1.88 -3.34
CA ARG A 177 9.59 -2.03 -3.79
C ARG A 177 8.89 -3.23 -3.17
N LEU A 178 9.56 -4.38 -3.09
CA LEU A 178 9.02 -5.58 -2.42
C LEU A 178 8.84 -5.36 -0.91
N ALA A 179 9.78 -4.67 -0.26
CA ALA A 179 9.66 -4.30 1.15
C ALA A 179 8.48 -3.35 1.36
N GLY A 180 8.29 -2.35 0.50
CA GLY A 180 7.15 -1.42 0.53
C GLY A 180 5.79 -2.10 0.38
N LEU A 181 5.69 -3.16 -0.43
CA LEU A 181 4.46 -3.95 -0.56
C LEU A 181 4.09 -4.71 0.73
N ASN A 182 5.08 -5.10 1.51
CA ASN A 182 4.88 -5.83 2.78
C ASN A 182 4.81 -4.89 4.00
N ASN A 183 5.03 -3.59 3.82
CA ASN A 183 4.93 -2.60 4.89
C ASN A 183 3.46 -2.25 5.15
N HIS A 184 2.88 -2.85 6.18
CA HIS A 184 1.51 -2.60 6.64
C HIS A 184 1.49 -2.34 8.14
N PRO A 185 0.45 -1.67 8.68
CA PRO A 185 0.33 -1.43 10.12
C PRO A 185 0.24 -2.75 10.89
N PRO A 186 0.81 -2.81 12.12
CA PRO A 186 0.64 -3.94 13.01
C PRO A 186 -0.85 -4.21 13.29
N ASN A 187 -1.20 -5.50 13.52
CA ASN A 187 -2.58 -5.90 13.80
C ASN A 187 -3.16 -5.18 15.04
N GLU A 188 -2.30 -4.88 16.00
CA GLU A 188 -2.63 -4.22 17.25
C GLU A 188 -3.13 -2.79 17.00
N VAL A 189 -2.56 -2.10 16.02
CA VAL A 189 -3.00 -0.74 15.61
C VAL A 189 -4.38 -0.82 14.96
N LEU A 190 -4.60 -1.76 14.03
CA LEU A 190 -5.90 -1.96 13.39
C LEU A 190 -6.99 -2.30 14.42
N LEU A 191 -6.67 -3.13 15.42
CA LEU A 191 -7.58 -3.47 16.51
C LEU A 191 -7.87 -2.25 17.39
N LEU A 192 -6.87 -1.45 17.72
CA LEU A 192 -7.02 -0.23 18.51
C LEU A 192 -7.98 0.76 17.83
N GLU A 193 -7.84 0.94 16.51
CA GLU A 193 -8.73 1.81 15.73
C GLU A 193 -10.17 1.32 15.75
N LEU A 194 -10.40 0.02 15.54
CA LEU A 194 -11.74 -0.57 15.52
C LEU A 194 -12.41 -0.56 16.92
N ILE A 195 -11.68 -0.98 17.95
CA ILE A 195 -12.18 -1.01 19.32
C ILE A 195 -12.40 0.41 19.81
N GLY A 196 -11.46 1.31 19.60
CA GLY A 196 -11.57 2.72 19.96
C GLY A 196 -12.79 3.38 19.33
N ALA A 197 -12.98 3.19 18.02
CA ALA A 197 -14.15 3.72 17.32
C ALA A 197 -15.46 3.15 17.85
N GLY A 198 -15.51 1.82 18.10
CA GLY A 198 -16.67 1.17 18.67
C GLY A 198 -17.02 1.71 20.07
N LEU A 199 -16.02 1.84 20.93
CA LEU A 199 -16.22 2.40 22.30
C LEU A 199 -16.69 3.86 22.26
N ALA A 200 -16.05 4.70 21.43
CA ALA A 200 -16.39 6.12 21.34
C ALA A 200 -17.82 6.32 20.82
N LEU A 201 -18.21 5.58 19.77
CA LEU A 201 -19.55 5.66 19.21
C LEU A 201 -20.61 4.97 20.08
N GLY A 202 -20.26 3.88 20.76
CA GLY A 202 -21.10 3.26 21.78
C GLY A 202 -21.42 4.22 22.96
N MET A 203 -20.41 4.95 23.44
CA MET A 203 -20.58 5.98 24.47
C MET A 203 -21.39 7.18 23.95
N LEU A 204 -21.20 7.62 22.72
CA LEU A 204 -22.04 8.65 22.11
C LEU A 204 -23.51 8.21 22.05
N ALA A 205 -23.75 6.97 21.60
CA ALA A 205 -25.09 6.40 21.49
C ALA A 205 -25.78 6.27 22.85
N LEU A 206 -25.02 5.83 23.86
CA LEU A 206 -25.49 5.78 25.26
C LEU A 206 -25.86 7.18 25.77
N TYR A 207 -24.97 8.15 25.58
CA TYR A 207 -25.23 9.54 26.03
C TYR A 207 -26.48 10.14 25.37
N VAL A 208 -26.57 10.02 24.01
CA VAL A 208 -27.74 10.53 23.26
C VAL A 208 -29.05 9.88 23.72
N SER A 209 -28.99 8.59 24.10
CA SER A 209 -30.16 7.86 24.59
C SER A 209 -30.57 8.30 26.00
N ILE A 210 -29.63 8.61 26.90
CA ILE A 210 -29.92 9.14 28.26
C ILE A 210 -30.61 10.49 28.15
N ILE A 211 -30.12 11.42 27.33
CA ILE A 211 -30.71 12.75 27.17
C ILE A 211 -32.00 12.76 26.34
N GLY A 212 -32.39 11.62 25.76
CA GLY A 212 -33.64 11.47 25.02
C GLY A 212 -33.66 12.18 23.66
N ARG A 213 -32.50 12.47 23.06
CA ARG A 213 -32.40 13.05 21.73
C ARG A 213 -32.51 11.98 20.64
N GLY A 214 -32.86 12.40 19.43
CA GLY A 214 -32.92 11.52 18.26
C GLY A 214 -31.57 10.90 17.89
N LEU A 215 -31.57 9.75 17.19
CA LEU A 215 -30.38 8.98 16.85
C LEU A 215 -29.58 9.56 15.66
N LEU A 216 -30.05 10.62 15.01
CA LEU A 216 -29.41 11.21 13.85
C LEU A 216 -27.91 11.56 14.06
N PRO A 217 -27.52 12.20 15.19
CA PRO A 217 -26.10 12.47 15.44
C PRO A 217 -25.24 11.20 15.53
N VAL A 218 -25.78 10.12 16.11
CA VAL A 218 -25.08 8.83 16.21
C VAL A 218 -24.88 8.22 14.84
N ILE A 219 -25.91 8.23 13.99
CA ILE A 219 -25.86 7.70 12.63
C ILE A 219 -24.82 8.47 11.78
N LEU A 220 -24.88 9.81 11.83
CA LEU A 220 -23.92 10.65 11.09
C LEU A 220 -22.48 10.39 11.56
N ALA A 221 -22.23 10.34 12.86
CA ALA A 221 -20.92 10.05 13.41
C ALA A 221 -20.44 8.63 13.00
N ALA A 222 -21.33 7.63 13.07
CA ALA A 222 -21.01 6.26 12.67
C ALA A 222 -20.63 6.16 11.18
N VAL A 223 -21.37 6.84 10.31
CA VAL A 223 -21.07 6.88 8.87
C VAL A 223 -19.71 7.54 8.61
N VAL A 224 -19.45 8.70 9.21
CA VAL A 224 -18.17 9.43 9.02
C VAL A 224 -16.99 8.61 9.54
N VAL A 225 -17.08 8.04 10.76
CA VAL A 225 -16.00 7.23 11.34
C VAL A 225 -15.79 5.94 10.53
N THR A 226 -16.85 5.27 10.10
CA THR A 226 -16.74 4.09 9.23
C THR A 226 -16.04 4.42 7.92
N PHE A 227 -16.44 5.52 7.28
CA PHE A 227 -15.81 5.97 6.03
C PHE A 227 -14.33 6.32 6.23
N LEU A 228 -13.97 7.00 7.32
CA LEU A 228 -12.58 7.34 7.64
C LEU A 228 -11.72 6.09 7.82
N ILE A 229 -12.19 5.12 8.60
CA ILE A 229 -11.49 3.83 8.80
C ILE A 229 -11.35 3.09 7.47
N LEU A 230 -12.41 3.08 6.64
CA LEU A 230 -12.37 2.43 5.33
C LEU A 230 -11.33 3.04 4.40
N VAL A 231 -11.27 4.37 4.31
CA VAL A 231 -10.26 5.05 3.48
C VAL A 231 -8.86 4.74 4.00
N THR A 232 -8.65 4.77 5.32
CA THR A 232 -7.36 4.44 5.93
C THR A 232 -6.94 3.01 5.59
N PHE A 233 -7.83 2.06 5.75
CA PHE A 233 -7.58 0.65 5.45
C PHE A 233 -7.40 0.39 3.94
N ASP A 234 -8.12 1.11 3.09
CA ASP A 234 -8.01 0.98 1.63
C ASP A 234 -6.64 1.45 1.12
N LEU A 235 -6.12 2.57 1.66
CA LEU A 235 -4.77 3.07 1.35
C LEU A 235 -3.66 2.08 1.75
N ASP A 236 -3.88 1.28 2.78
CA ASP A 236 -2.92 0.27 3.23
C ASP A 236 -2.97 -1.04 2.40
N ARG A 237 -3.91 -1.13 1.44
CA ARG A 237 -4.13 -2.30 0.56
C ARG A 237 -3.81 -1.96 -0.90
N PRO A 238 -2.53 -1.89 -1.30
CA PRO A 238 -2.07 -1.28 -2.55
C PRO A 238 -2.63 -1.93 -3.83
N THR A 239 -3.07 -3.20 -3.75
CA THR A 239 -3.49 -3.98 -4.92
C THR A 239 -4.96 -4.36 -4.92
N ARG A 240 -5.64 -4.36 -3.76
CA ARG A 240 -7.05 -4.76 -3.59
C ARG A 240 -8.02 -3.63 -3.29
N GLY A 241 -7.51 -2.46 -2.89
CA GLY A 241 -8.31 -1.30 -2.54
C GLY A 241 -9.02 -0.65 -3.73
N LEU A 242 -9.88 0.32 -3.43
CA LEU A 242 -10.42 1.26 -4.42
C LEU A 242 -9.30 2.19 -4.90
N ILE A 243 -8.36 2.54 -4.00
CA ILE A 243 -7.21 3.39 -4.26
C ILE A 243 -6.02 2.50 -4.58
N LYS A 244 -5.67 2.37 -5.87
CA LYS A 244 -4.57 1.51 -6.34
C LYS A 244 -3.35 2.33 -6.73
N ILE A 245 -2.17 1.71 -6.63
CA ILE A 245 -0.94 2.30 -7.13
C ILE A 245 -0.91 2.15 -8.66
N PRO A 246 -0.74 3.26 -9.43
CA PRO A 246 -0.73 3.19 -10.88
C PRO A 246 0.60 2.62 -11.40
N ALA A 247 0.54 1.70 -12.38
CA ALA A 247 1.71 1.22 -13.12
C ALA A 247 2.11 2.16 -14.29
N ALA A 248 1.53 3.35 -14.37
CA ALA A 248 1.74 4.29 -15.47
C ALA A 248 3.22 4.58 -15.77
N PRO A 249 4.13 4.78 -14.78
CA PRO A 249 5.55 4.99 -15.07
C PRO A 249 6.20 3.81 -15.79
N LEU A 250 5.94 2.58 -15.36
CA LEU A 250 6.46 1.35 -15.99
C LEU A 250 5.87 1.12 -17.39
N LEU A 251 4.59 1.50 -17.59
CA LEU A 251 3.95 1.43 -18.91
C LEU A 251 4.53 2.47 -19.86
N ALA A 252 4.85 3.68 -19.39
CA ALA A 252 5.55 4.68 -20.16
C ALA A 252 6.94 4.18 -20.57
N GLU A 253 7.70 3.58 -19.63
CA GLU A 253 8.99 3.00 -19.93
C GLU A 253 8.90 1.84 -20.93
N LYS A 254 7.87 0.98 -20.83
CA LYS A 254 7.60 -0.04 -21.84
C LYS A 254 7.43 0.56 -23.26
N ALA A 255 6.75 1.71 -23.37
CA ALA A 255 6.55 2.39 -24.64
C ALA A 255 7.89 2.94 -25.19
N THR A 256 8.74 3.53 -24.34
CA THR A 256 10.07 4.02 -24.77
C THR A 256 10.97 2.90 -25.24
N MET A 257 10.90 1.70 -24.64
CA MET A 257 11.67 0.52 -25.05
C MET A 257 11.28 -0.05 -26.43
N THR A 258 10.14 0.38 -27.00
CA THR A 258 9.74 0.02 -28.38
C THR A 258 10.32 0.94 -29.43
N LEU A 259 10.85 2.10 -29.04
CA LEU A 259 11.49 3.04 -29.94
C LEU A 259 12.83 2.49 -30.46
N PRO A 260 13.30 2.97 -31.63
CA PRO A 260 14.65 2.66 -32.09
C PRO A 260 15.70 2.99 -31.02
N PRO A 261 16.79 2.20 -30.94
CA PRO A 261 17.85 2.48 -29.97
C PRO A 261 18.39 3.92 -30.11
N ALA A 262 18.49 4.63 -29.00
CA ALA A 262 18.99 6.01 -28.96
C ALA A 262 20.51 6.07 -29.15
N ALA A 263 21.26 4.99 -28.77
CA ALA A 263 22.68 4.87 -28.97
C ALA A 263 22.99 3.97 -30.21
N PRO A 264 23.91 4.39 -31.13
CA PRO A 264 24.35 3.53 -32.18
C PRO A 264 25.08 2.31 -31.62
N ALA A 265 25.07 1.19 -32.36
CA ALA A 265 25.89 0.04 -31.98
C ALA A 265 27.38 0.43 -31.98
N PRO A 266 28.13 0.10 -30.91
CA PRO A 266 29.58 0.32 -30.94
C PRO A 266 30.22 -0.51 -32.06
N ARG A 267 31.09 0.13 -32.81
CA ARG A 267 31.85 -0.50 -33.92
C ARG A 267 32.90 -1.49 -33.43
#